data_bed38055b531b29f97a52f6a1ad737d8
#
_entry.id   bed38055b531b29f97a52f6a1ad737d8
#
_cell.length_a   1.000
_cell.length_b   1.000
_cell.length_c   1.000
_cell.angle_alpha   90.00
_cell.angle_beta   90.00
_cell.angle_gamma   90.00
#
_symmetry.space_group_name_H-M   'P 1'
#
loop_
_entity.id
_entity.type
_entity.pdbx_description
1 polymer ?
#
loop_
_entity_poly.entity_id
_entity_poly.type
_entity_poly.pdbx_seq_one_letter_code
_entity_poly.pdbx_strand_id
1 'polypeptide(L)'
;MKDDAYLKCVNPKCGLEYPISSTNVQCDNGHVLDVKYKNKPPTKLKETFYERRNSKGSIFNESGIWRFRELLNFCQIDTESIEECSKFLVSLDGAEGRQSKPYQMSKAAEFLGRNTEGLWLQPEGYNPSGSFKDNGMVTAVTHAKMVGAKKIVCASTGNTSASAGMFAANEGIDCDVYIPAGQIA
;
A
#
# COMPACT_ATOMS: atom_id res chain seq x y z
N MET A 1 16.15 11.15 1.51
CA MET A 1 14.92 10.64 2.14
C MET A 1 14.97 10.89 3.63
N LYS A 2 14.02 11.57 4.21
CA LYS A 2 13.89 11.61 5.66
C LYS A 2 13.36 10.27 6.13
N ASP A 3 14.14 9.52 6.90
CA ASP A 3 13.73 8.26 7.50
C ASP A 3 12.78 8.53 8.67
N ASP A 4 11.51 8.78 8.36
CA ASP A 4 10.48 8.99 9.39
C ASP A 4 9.87 7.66 9.89
N ALA A 5 10.31 6.54 9.33
CA ALA A 5 9.95 5.20 9.76
C ALA A 5 11.19 4.36 10.03
N TYR A 6 11.02 3.32 10.84
CA TYR A 6 12.05 2.32 11.17
C TYR A 6 11.40 0.99 11.49
N LEU A 7 12.18 -0.08 11.43
CA LEU A 7 11.75 -1.41 11.84
C LEU A 7 12.08 -1.64 13.31
N LYS A 8 11.14 -2.16 14.08
CA LYS A 8 11.32 -2.48 15.50
C LYS A 8 10.86 -3.89 15.81
N CYS A 9 11.66 -4.60 16.59
CA CYS A 9 11.29 -5.90 17.09
C CYS A 9 9.99 -5.83 17.91
N VAL A 10 9.03 -6.71 17.58
CA VAL A 10 7.73 -6.79 18.30
C VAL A 10 7.88 -7.31 19.73
N ASN A 11 8.99 -7.99 20.06
CA ASN A 11 9.26 -8.46 21.41
C ASN A 11 9.76 -7.29 22.27
N PRO A 12 9.01 -6.85 23.28
CA PRO A 12 9.38 -5.69 24.10
C PRO A 12 10.69 -5.88 24.90
N LYS A 13 11.09 -7.14 25.14
CA LYS A 13 12.34 -7.45 25.85
C LYS A 13 13.56 -7.41 24.92
N CYS A 14 13.37 -7.44 23.62
CA CYS A 14 14.44 -7.44 22.62
C CYS A 14 14.89 -6.02 22.26
N GLY A 15 13.95 -5.14 21.94
CA GLY A 15 14.19 -3.72 21.70
C GLY A 15 15.02 -3.37 20.46
N LEU A 16 15.45 -4.35 19.64
CA LEU A 16 16.26 -4.10 18.45
C LEU A 16 15.51 -3.28 17.42
N GLU A 17 16.20 -2.32 16.82
CA GLU A 17 15.67 -1.41 15.79
C GLU A 17 16.60 -1.42 14.57
N TYR A 18 16.01 -1.27 13.37
CA TYR A 18 16.70 -1.26 12.09
C TYR A 18 16.19 -0.11 11.23
N PRO A 19 17.01 0.43 10.32
CA PRO A 19 16.53 1.42 9.37
C PRO A 19 15.42 0.85 8.47
N ILE A 20 14.52 1.68 8.01
CA ILE A 20 13.41 1.26 7.11
C ILE A 20 13.93 0.69 5.78
N SER A 21 15.13 1.06 5.38
CA SER A 21 15.83 0.53 4.21
C SER A 21 16.40 -0.89 4.41
N SER A 22 16.31 -1.45 5.61
CA SER A 22 16.74 -2.84 5.86
C SER A 22 15.85 -3.83 5.11
N THR A 23 16.46 -4.89 4.59
CA THR A 23 15.78 -6.03 4.00
C THR A 23 15.46 -7.13 5.01
N ASN A 24 15.74 -6.91 6.29
CA ASN A 24 15.49 -7.88 7.34
C ASN A 24 13.99 -8.07 7.55
N VAL A 25 13.53 -9.32 7.55
CA VAL A 25 12.15 -9.69 7.90
C VAL A 25 12.03 -10.07 9.39
N GLN A 26 13.15 -10.37 10.02
CA GLN A 26 13.26 -10.70 11.44
C GLN A 26 14.45 -9.99 12.04
N CYS A 27 14.41 -9.75 13.36
CA CYS A 27 15.56 -9.24 14.08
C CYS A 27 16.63 -10.35 14.30
N ASP A 28 17.82 -9.97 14.74
CA ASP A 28 18.94 -10.91 14.97
C ASP A 28 18.62 -12.02 15.99
N ASN A 29 17.59 -11.81 16.81
CA ASN A 29 17.07 -12.83 17.75
C ASN A 29 15.89 -13.65 17.16
N GLY A 30 15.60 -13.56 15.86
CA GLY A 30 14.57 -14.33 15.18
C GLY A 30 13.12 -13.87 15.41
N HIS A 31 12.89 -12.69 16.03
CA HIS A 31 11.55 -12.16 16.22
C HIS A 31 11.11 -11.32 15.02
N VAL A 32 9.81 -11.26 14.79
CA VAL A 32 9.18 -10.42 13.77
C VAL A 32 9.49 -8.94 14.00
N LEU A 33 9.66 -8.21 12.90
CA LEU A 33 9.81 -6.76 12.89
C LEU A 33 8.49 -6.09 12.54
N ASP A 34 8.22 -4.95 13.14
CA ASP A 34 7.07 -4.09 12.87
C ASP A 34 7.55 -2.70 12.42
N VAL A 35 6.81 -2.06 11.54
CA VAL A 35 7.11 -0.70 11.09
C VAL A 35 6.64 0.30 12.13
N LYS A 36 7.55 1.13 12.60
CA LYS A 36 7.27 2.23 13.54
C LYS A 36 7.55 3.56 12.88
N TYR A 37 6.81 4.56 13.30
CA TYR A 37 6.92 5.93 12.82
C TYR A 37 7.50 6.84 13.90
N LYS A 38 8.48 7.68 13.54
CA LYS A 38 9.10 8.64 14.45
C LYS A 38 8.17 9.81 14.75
N ASN A 39 7.41 10.23 13.75
CA ASN A 39 6.53 11.38 13.82
C ASN A 39 5.06 10.98 13.81
N LYS A 40 4.23 11.76 14.49
CA LYS A 40 2.77 11.63 14.37
C LYS A 40 2.33 12.22 13.03
N PRO A 41 1.29 11.66 12.39
CA PRO A 41 0.74 12.23 11.16
C PRO A 41 0.23 13.66 11.41
N PRO A 42 0.22 14.53 10.39
CA PRO A 42 -0.32 15.88 10.48
C PRO A 42 -1.78 15.90 10.94
N THR A 43 -2.20 16.99 11.57
CA THR A 43 -3.53 17.06 12.21
C THR A 43 -4.71 17.34 11.27
N LYS A 44 -4.48 17.87 10.06
CA LYS A 44 -5.53 18.26 9.10
C LYS A 44 -5.61 17.32 7.89
N LEU A 45 -5.41 16.04 8.08
CA LEU A 45 -5.35 15.06 6.98
C LEU A 45 -6.69 14.92 6.23
N LYS A 46 -7.81 15.04 6.92
CA LYS A 46 -9.13 14.86 6.30
C LYS A 46 -9.38 15.92 5.21
N GLU A 47 -9.09 17.17 5.52
CA GLU A 47 -9.21 18.29 4.58
C GLU A 47 -8.26 18.10 3.39
N THR A 48 -7.00 17.77 3.67
CA THR A 48 -5.97 17.51 2.63
C THR A 48 -6.39 16.37 1.70
N PHE A 49 -6.92 15.27 2.23
CA PHE A 49 -7.36 14.15 1.40
C PHE A 49 -8.60 14.47 0.57
N TYR A 50 -9.50 15.28 1.13
CA TYR A 50 -10.68 15.76 0.41
C TYR A 50 -10.30 16.69 -0.75
N GLU A 51 -9.41 17.64 -0.51
CA GLU A 51 -8.88 18.56 -1.53
C GLU A 51 -8.19 17.78 -2.66
N ARG A 52 -7.33 16.81 -2.33
CA ARG A 52 -6.66 15.96 -3.32
C ARG A 52 -7.64 15.14 -4.15
N ARG A 53 -8.69 14.63 -3.55
CA ARG A 53 -9.73 13.90 -4.27
C ARG A 53 -10.41 14.73 -5.35
N ASN A 54 -10.50 16.01 -5.13
CA ASN A 54 -11.15 16.97 -6.03
C ASN A 54 -10.15 17.69 -6.96
N SER A 55 -8.85 17.56 -6.73
CA SER A 55 -7.81 18.12 -7.60
C SER A 55 -7.61 17.23 -8.82
N LYS A 56 -7.47 17.87 -9.99
CA LYS A 56 -7.14 17.19 -11.25
C LYS A 56 -5.68 17.43 -11.62
N GLY A 57 -5.09 16.49 -12.36
CA GLY A 57 -3.79 16.67 -12.99
C GLY A 57 -2.58 16.18 -12.20
N SER A 58 -2.79 15.52 -11.06
CA SER A 58 -1.72 14.83 -10.35
C SER A 58 -2.06 13.35 -10.21
N ILE A 59 -1.27 12.49 -10.85
CA ILE A 59 -1.41 11.03 -10.75
C ILE A 59 -1.38 10.54 -9.30
N PHE A 60 -0.61 11.20 -8.43
CA PHE A 60 -0.53 10.86 -7.00
C PHE A 60 -1.78 11.24 -6.21
N ASN A 61 -2.48 12.29 -6.62
CA ASN A 61 -3.73 12.68 -5.98
C ASN A 61 -4.90 11.82 -6.48
N GLU A 62 -4.83 11.38 -7.72
CA GLU A 62 -5.82 10.50 -8.35
C GLU A 62 -5.61 9.03 -7.99
N SER A 63 -4.37 8.62 -7.68
CA SER A 63 -4.02 7.28 -7.24
C SER A 63 -4.61 6.92 -5.87
N GLY A 64 -5.09 5.67 -5.72
CA GLY A 64 -5.78 5.21 -4.52
C GLY A 64 -4.98 5.40 -3.24
N ILE A 65 -3.78 4.82 -3.20
CA ILE A 65 -2.97 4.77 -1.97
C ILE A 65 -2.15 6.06 -1.76
N TRP A 66 -1.58 6.62 -2.84
CA TRP A 66 -0.69 7.79 -2.74
C TRP A 66 -1.42 9.09 -2.38
N ARG A 67 -2.73 9.11 -2.49
CA ARG A 67 -3.54 10.19 -1.93
C ARG A 67 -3.33 10.34 -0.43
N PHE A 68 -3.02 9.23 0.26
CA PHE A 68 -2.83 9.13 1.71
C PHE A 68 -1.36 9.04 2.11
N ARG A 69 -0.45 9.56 1.28
CA ARG A 69 1.00 9.40 1.42
C ARG A 69 1.58 9.83 2.76
N GLU A 70 0.93 10.75 3.47
CA GLU A 70 1.33 11.16 4.83
C GLU A 70 1.17 10.04 5.87
N LEU A 71 0.34 9.03 5.56
CA LEU A 71 0.18 7.85 6.40
C LEU A 71 1.17 6.73 6.03
N LEU A 72 1.96 6.91 4.97
CA LEU A 72 2.89 5.91 4.45
C LEU A 72 4.36 6.22 4.75
N ASN A 73 4.64 6.95 5.75
CA ASN A 73 5.88 7.60 6.25
C ASN A 73 7.28 7.06 5.83
N PHE A 74 7.38 6.01 5.04
CA PHE A 74 8.63 5.60 4.41
C PHE A 74 8.90 6.33 3.08
N CYS A 75 7.92 7.07 2.58
CA CYS A 75 8.02 7.87 1.36
C CYS A 75 7.39 9.24 1.62
N GLN A 76 8.11 10.14 2.33
CA GLN A 76 7.69 11.53 2.42
C GLN A 76 7.93 12.19 1.06
N ILE A 77 6.84 12.35 0.35
CA ILE A 77 6.79 13.15 -0.87
C ILE A 77 6.50 14.58 -0.43
N ASP A 78 7.54 15.35 -0.15
CA ASP A 78 7.42 16.79 -0.13
C ASP A 78 7.28 17.29 -1.59
N THR A 79 6.71 18.46 -1.75
CA THR A 79 6.39 19.03 -3.06
C THR A 79 7.64 19.30 -3.91
N GLU A 80 8.83 19.35 -3.33
CA GLU A 80 10.09 19.61 -4.01
C GLU A 80 10.77 18.32 -4.50
N SER A 81 10.46 17.18 -3.89
CA SER A 81 11.06 15.87 -4.22
C SER A 81 10.13 14.93 -4.98
N ILE A 82 8.96 15.40 -5.44
CA ILE A 82 7.99 14.57 -6.19
C ILE A 82 8.64 13.91 -7.40
N GLU A 83 9.50 14.60 -8.15
CA GLU A 83 10.18 14.03 -9.31
C GLU A 83 11.18 12.92 -8.93
N GLU A 84 11.88 13.05 -7.82
CA GLU A 84 12.80 12.00 -7.35
C GLU A 84 12.04 10.80 -6.76
N CYS A 85 10.99 11.05 -5.99
CA CYS A 85 10.14 10.00 -5.46
C CYS A 85 9.34 9.29 -6.56
N SER A 86 8.94 9.99 -7.62
CA SER A 86 8.17 9.41 -8.73
C SER A 86 8.90 8.26 -9.43
N LYS A 87 10.22 8.25 -9.41
CA LYS A 87 11.04 7.16 -9.97
C LYS A 87 10.85 5.82 -9.23
N PHE A 88 10.41 5.87 -7.98
CA PHE A 88 10.24 4.70 -7.14
C PHE A 88 8.76 4.35 -6.90
N LEU A 89 7.87 5.31 -7.05
CA LEU A 89 6.45 5.07 -6.78
C LEU A 89 5.83 4.18 -7.85
N VAL A 90 5.21 3.12 -7.39
CA VAL A 90 4.39 2.26 -8.22
C VAL A 90 2.98 2.83 -8.22
N SER A 91 2.45 3.12 -9.40
CA SER A 91 1.08 3.64 -9.53
C SER A 91 0.06 2.50 -9.51
N LEU A 92 -1.11 2.76 -8.92
CA LEU A 92 -2.30 1.94 -9.14
C LEU A 92 -2.94 2.20 -10.52
N ASP A 93 -2.39 3.14 -11.30
CA ASP A 93 -2.95 3.57 -12.57
C ASP A 93 -2.67 2.57 -13.70
N GLY A 94 -3.46 1.54 -13.75
CA GLY A 94 -3.58 0.71 -14.97
C GLY A 94 -4.86 1.00 -15.76
N ALA A 95 -5.79 1.80 -15.26
CA ALA A 95 -7.05 2.07 -15.91
C ALA A 95 -7.60 3.44 -15.52
N GLU A 96 -7.32 4.45 -16.35
CA GLU A 96 -8.13 5.67 -16.54
C GLU A 96 -9.03 6.06 -15.33
N GLY A 97 -8.42 6.50 -14.21
CA GLY A 97 -9.18 7.17 -13.15
C GLY A 97 -10.36 6.38 -12.54
N ARG A 98 -10.41 5.09 -12.71
CA ARG A 98 -11.46 4.23 -12.14
C ARG A 98 -11.11 3.82 -10.71
N GLN A 99 -10.95 4.79 -9.85
CA GLN A 99 -11.10 4.48 -8.44
C GLN A 99 -12.54 4.06 -8.19
N SER A 100 -12.70 2.92 -7.54
CA SER A 100 -14.00 2.49 -7.06
C SER A 100 -14.61 3.62 -6.21
N LYS A 101 -15.63 4.29 -6.75
CA LYS A 101 -16.40 5.24 -5.94
C LYS A 101 -17.22 4.42 -4.95
N PRO A 102 -17.23 4.79 -3.66
CA PRO A 102 -18.13 4.15 -2.72
C PRO A 102 -19.57 4.30 -3.18
N TYR A 103 -20.33 3.21 -3.11
CA TYR A 103 -21.77 3.19 -3.40
C TYR A 103 -22.55 3.25 -2.09
N GLN A 104 -23.55 4.12 -2.04
CA GLN A 104 -24.46 4.15 -0.91
C GLN A 104 -25.42 2.95 -0.99
N MET A 105 -25.51 2.20 0.08
CA MET A 105 -26.24 0.93 0.16
C MET A 105 -27.54 1.10 0.95
N SER A 106 -28.44 1.95 0.47
CA SER A 106 -29.65 2.34 1.22
C SER A 106 -30.53 1.16 1.60
N LYS A 107 -30.82 0.22 0.65
CA LYS A 107 -31.63 -0.97 0.94
C LYS A 107 -30.98 -1.92 1.92
N ALA A 108 -29.66 -2.11 1.83
CA ALA A 108 -28.94 -2.94 2.79
C ALA A 108 -28.87 -2.28 4.17
N ALA A 109 -28.74 -0.97 4.23
CA ALA A 109 -28.79 -0.21 5.48
C ALA A 109 -30.17 -0.35 6.15
N GLU A 110 -31.25 -0.21 5.40
CA GLU A 110 -32.63 -0.41 5.87
C GLU A 110 -32.83 -1.82 6.41
N PHE A 111 -32.40 -2.85 5.67
CA PHE A 111 -32.47 -4.25 6.10
C PHE A 111 -31.73 -4.50 7.42
N LEU A 112 -30.59 -3.80 7.65
CA LEU A 112 -29.78 -3.88 8.86
C LEU A 112 -30.30 -2.96 9.99
N GLY A 113 -31.43 -2.29 9.81
CA GLY A 113 -31.96 -1.33 10.80
C GLY A 113 -31.04 -0.12 11.02
N ARG A 114 -30.25 0.26 10.02
CA ARG A 114 -29.33 1.40 10.07
C ARG A 114 -29.91 2.60 9.29
N ASN A 115 -29.38 3.79 9.59
CA ASN A 115 -29.70 4.95 8.77
C ASN A 115 -29.26 4.67 7.32
N THR A 116 -30.17 4.89 6.36
CA THR A 116 -29.95 4.61 4.94
C THR A 116 -28.79 5.42 4.33
N GLU A 117 -28.42 6.54 4.95
CA GLU A 117 -27.27 7.35 4.53
C GLU A 117 -25.93 6.87 5.10
N GLY A 118 -25.94 5.95 6.07
CA GLY A 118 -24.78 5.56 6.87
C GLY A 118 -24.00 4.35 6.35
N LEU A 119 -24.49 3.63 5.33
CA LEU A 119 -23.82 2.44 4.80
C LEU A 119 -23.28 2.67 3.38
N TRP A 120 -21.97 2.51 3.25
CA TRP A 120 -21.27 2.66 1.98
C TRP A 120 -20.49 1.39 1.64
N LEU A 121 -20.53 0.99 0.37
CA LEU A 121 -19.73 -0.11 -0.18
C LEU A 121 -18.64 0.45 -1.08
N GLN A 122 -17.40 0.08 -0.83
CA GLN A 122 -16.28 0.34 -1.73
C GLN A 122 -15.88 -0.97 -2.40
N PRO A 123 -16.13 -1.15 -3.70
CA PRO A 123 -15.80 -2.38 -4.40
C PRO A 123 -14.31 -2.38 -4.79
N GLU A 124 -13.52 -3.21 -4.14
CA GLU A 124 -12.08 -3.38 -4.40
C GLU A 124 -11.78 -4.22 -5.66
N GLY A 125 -12.81 -4.77 -6.29
CA GLY A 125 -12.70 -5.49 -7.57
C GLY A 125 -12.37 -4.60 -8.76
N TYR A 126 -12.40 -3.28 -8.61
CA TYR A 126 -11.98 -2.34 -9.65
C TYR A 126 -10.48 -2.02 -9.60
N ASN A 127 -9.76 -2.51 -8.61
CA ASN A 127 -8.31 -2.41 -8.59
C ASN A 127 -7.67 -3.18 -9.76
N PRO A 128 -6.47 -2.84 -10.21
CA PRO A 128 -5.84 -3.40 -11.42
C PRO A 128 -5.78 -4.93 -11.49
N SER A 129 -5.49 -5.62 -10.39
CA SER A 129 -5.52 -7.09 -10.33
C SER A 129 -6.90 -7.65 -9.96
N GLY A 130 -7.92 -6.80 -9.80
CA GLY A 130 -9.27 -7.20 -9.41
C GLY A 130 -9.45 -7.45 -7.91
N SER A 131 -8.52 -7.03 -7.06
CA SER A 131 -8.62 -7.28 -5.63
C SER A 131 -8.04 -6.17 -4.75
N PHE A 132 -8.45 -6.17 -3.45
CA PHE A 132 -7.92 -5.25 -2.44
C PHE A 132 -6.42 -5.45 -2.16
N LYS A 133 -5.82 -6.54 -2.61
CA LYS A 133 -4.39 -6.84 -2.41
C LYS A 133 -3.51 -5.77 -3.05
N ASP A 134 -3.98 -5.12 -4.09
CA ASP A 134 -3.26 -4.06 -4.78
C ASP A 134 -2.91 -2.89 -3.86
N ASN A 135 -3.78 -2.56 -2.91
CA ASN A 135 -3.54 -1.47 -1.96
C ASN A 135 -2.26 -1.68 -1.12
N GLY A 136 -2.02 -2.91 -0.68
CA GLY A 136 -0.79 -3.26 0.03
C GLY A 136 0.39 -3.50 -0.91
N MET A 137 0.12 -4.10 -2.07
CA MET A 137 1.18 -4.50 -2.99
C MET A 137 1.87 -3.30 -3.64
N VAL A 138 1.14 -2.25 -3.95
CA VAL A 138 1.73 -1.01 -4.50
C VAL A 138 2.77 -0.42 -3.54
N THR A 139 2.53 -0.45 -2.24
CA THR A 139 3.51 0.03 -1.25
C THR A 139 4.65 -0.94 -1.06
N ALA A 140 4.38 -2.25 -1.05
CA ALA A 140 5.40 -3.28 -0.91
C ALA A 140 6.39 -3.27 -2.08
N VAL A 141 5.90 -3.18 -3.31
CA VAL A 141 6.77 -3.12 -4.51
C VAL A 141 7.52 -1.81 -4.59
N THR A 142 6.90 -0.68 -4.20
CA THR A 142 7.59 0.60 -4.08
C THR A 142 8.76 0.49 -3.10
N HIS A 143 8.54 -0.09 -1.93
CA HIS A 143 9.61 -0.29 -0.95
C HIS A 143 10.70 -1.23 -1.49
N ALA A 144 10.33 -2.31 -2.14
CA ALA A 144 11.29 -3.22 -2.78
C ALA A 144 12.20 -2.50 -3.79
N LYS A 145 11.64 -1.62 -4.63
CA LYS A 145 12.43 -0.75 -5.53
C LYS A 145 13.37 0.18 -4.76
N MET A 146 12.88 0.82 -3.72
CA MET A 146 13.68 1.77 -2.91
C MET A 146 14.89 1.11 -2.27
N VAL A 147 14.77 -0.14 -1.84
CA VAL A 147 15.89 -0.92 -1.26
C VAL A 147 16.74 -1.65 -2.31
N GLY A 148 16.43 -1.47 -3.60
CA GLY A 148 17.18 -2.07 -4.71
C GLY A 148 16.96 -3.57 -4.90
N ALA A 149 15.83 -4.10 -4.44
CA ALA A 149 15.48 -5.52 -4.62
C ALA A 149 15.43 -5.88 -6.10
N LYS A 150 16.02 -7.02 -6.47
CA LYS A 150 16.02 -7.55 -7.82
C LYS A 150 14.93 -8.60 -8.04
N LYS A 151 14.40 -9.14 -6.95
CA LYS A 151 13.39 -10.18 -6.97
C LYS A 151 12.42 -10.02 -5.81
N ILE A 152 11.16 -10.28 -6.07
CA ILE A 152 10.08 -10.38 -5.08
C ILE A 152 9.70 -11.85 -4.97
N VAL A 153 9.44 -12.29 -3.75
CA VAL A 153 8.99 -13.66 -3.48
C VAL A 153 7.65 -13.63 -2.78
N CYS A 154 6.71 -14.42 -3.26
CA CYS A 154 5.37 -14.53 -2.68
C CYS A 154 4.96 -16.00 -2.53
N ALA A 155 4.45 -16.37 -1.36
CA ALA A 155 3.87 -17.69 -1.10
C ALA A 155 2.34 -17.55 -0.99
N SER A 156 1.64 -17.70 -2.11
CA SER A 156 0.18 -17.55 -2.17
C SER A 156 -0.40 -18.21 -3.42
N THR A 157 -1.54 -18.88 -3.27
CA THR A 157 -2.31 -19.48 -4.38
C THR A 157 -3.40 -18.54 -4.95
N GLY A 158 -3.51 -17.30 -4.44
CA GLY A 158 -4.63 -16.41 -4.76
C GLY A 158 -4.22 -14.98 -5.10
N ASN A 159 -5.09 -14.06 -4.78
CA ASN A 159 -4.98 -12.63 -5.17
C ASN A 159 -3.67 -11.94 -4.75
N THR A 160 -3.01 -12.41 -3.68
CA THR A 160 -1.73 -11.82 -3.26
C THR A 160 -0.64 -12.09 -4.30
N SER A 161 -0.55 -13.33 -4.82
CA SER A 161 0.42 -13.67 -5.87
C SER A 161 0.09 -13.01 -7.20
N ALA A 162 -1.20 -12.94 -7.57
CA ALA A 162 -1.63 -12.24 -8.78
C ALA A 162 -1.24 -10.76 -8.75
N SER A 163 -1.50 -10.09 -7.63
CA SER A 163 -1.12 -8.70 -7.42
C SER A 163 0.41 -8.52 -7.41
N ALA A 164 1.15 -9.39 -6.68
CA ALA A 164 2.61 -9.32 -6.64
C ALA A 164 3.23 -9.48 -8.04
N GLY A 165 2.80 -10.47 -8.80
CA GLY A 165 3.29 -10.71 -10.16
C GLY A 165 2.98 -9.55 -11.10
N MET A 166 1.79 -8.98 -11.04
CA MET A 166 1.38 -7.84 -11.87
C MET A 166 2.24 -6.61 -11.58
N PHE A 167 2.37 -6.21 -10.31
CA PHE A 167 3.15 -5.01 -9.97
C PHE A 167 4.65 -5.21 -10.18
N ALA A 168 5.19 -6.40 -9.89
CA ALA A 168 6.59 -6.72 -10.16
C ALA A 168 6.90 -6.65 -11.66
N ALA A 169 6.05 -7.23 -12.51
CA ALA A 169 6.20 -7.21 -13.96
C ALA A 169 6.16 -5.77 -14.51
N ASN A 170 5.24 -4.94 -14.02
CA ASN A 170 5.16 -3.54 -14.41
C ASN A 170 6.44 -2.75 -14.10
N GLU A 171 7.13 -3.11 -13.03
CA GLU A 171 8.34 -2.45 -12.57
C GLU A 171 9.65 -3.12 -13.04
N GLY A 172 9.55 -4.20 -13.83
CA GLY A 172 10.70 -4.94 -14.33
C GLY A 172 11.48 -5.66 -13.22
N ILE A 173 10.79 -6.07 -12.14
CA ILE A 173 11.34 -6.84 -11.02
C ILE A 173 10.92 -8.29 -11.19
N ASP A 174 11.86 -9.24 -11.04
CA ASP A 174 11.55 -10.66 -11.03
C ASP A 174 10.58 -11.02 -9.88
N CYS A 175 9.64 -11.92 -10.14
CA CYS A 175 8.71 -12.41 -9.13
C CYS A 175 8.62 -13.93 -9.13
N ASP A 176 8.99 -14.55 -8.01
CA ASP A 176 8.81 -15.98 -7.80
C ASP A 176 7.58 -16.22 -6.91
N VAL A 177 6.65 -17.03 -7.39
CA VAL A 177 5.46 -17.43 -6.64
C VAL A 177 5.60 -18.88 -6.22
N TYR A 178 5.62 -19.13 -4.91
CA TYR A 178 5.65 -20.48 -4.34
C TYR A 178 4.23 -20.93 -4.02
N ILE A 179 3.88 -22.09 -4.52
CA ILE A 179 2.55 -22.69 -4.33
C ILE A 179 2.71 -24.13 -3.90
N PRO A 180 1.87 -24.66 -2.99
CA PRO A 180 1.88 -26.07 -2.64
C PRO A 180 1.48 -26.93 -3.84
N ALA A 181 2.19 -28.01 -4.10
CA ALA A 181 1.84 -28.96 -5.16
C ALA A 181 0.44 -29.55 -4.94
N GLY A 182 -0.40 -29.55 -5.98
CA GLY A 182 -1.74 -30.12 -5.93
C GLY A 182 -2.79 -29.31 -5.15
N GLN A 183 -2.48 -28.07 -4.75
CA GLN A 183 -3.37 -27.23 -3.95
C GLN A 183 -3.96 -26.04 -4.77
N ILE A 184 -3.85 -26.10 -6.07
CA ILE A 184 -4.44 -25.11 -6.98
C ILE A 184 -5.60 -25.78 -7.71
N ALA A 185 -6.74 -25.12 -7.71
CA ALA A 185 -7.88 -25.50 -8.51
C ALA A 185 -7.68 -25.11 -9.98
#